data_4d5a4e9b2df33debfa4873d3ce77d3ee
#
_entry.id   4d5a4e9b2df33debfa4873d3ce77d3ee
#
_cell.length_a   1.000
_cell.length_b   1.000
_cell.length_c   1.000
_cell.angle_alpha   90.00
_cell.angle_beta   90.00
_cell.angle_gamma   90.00
#
_symmetry.space_group_name_H-M   'P 1'
#
loop_
_entity.id
_entity.type
_entity.pdbx_description
1 polymer ?
#
loop_
_entity_poly.entity_id
_entity_poly.type
_entity_poly.pdbx_seq_one_letter_code
_entity_poly.pdbx_strand_id
1 'polypeptide(L)'
;NRKLILQQYINDGYIEFKVDNEGDIDELEDIEIITERIELTEDHITHIKSEMDSIREILTELNEVIVNKTLDDPKIIRTLEIIEEHKVKNRSILVFSRYTSTTNYIIDLLKEKNETFGVFQGNRKQVIRSNGDEISYDKTQLSKKFNDKEFTLLICSDAASEGLNLQIANVLINVDVPWNPAKLLQRFGRIDRFGQQNPEIYFYNLVYQESIEHRIYKKLI
;
A
#
# COMPACT_ATOMS: atom_id res chain seq x y z
N ASN A 1 -7.19 -3.99 -14.88
CA ASN A 1 -8.50 -4.67 -14.88
C ASN A 1 -9.56 -3.93 -15.72
N ARG A 2 -9.64 -2.57 -15.69
CA ARG A 2 -10.60 -1.80 -16.51
C ARG A 2 -10.49 -2.08 -18.01
N LYS A 3 -9.28 -2.23 -18.56
CA LYS A 3 -9.05 -2.57 -19.96
C LYS A 3 -9.64 -3.92 -20.35
N LEU A 4 -9.48 -4.95 -19.49
CA LEU A 4 -10.04 -6.29 -19.72
C LEU A 4 -11.55 -6.27 -19.67
N ILE A 5 -12.14 -5.53 -18.74
CA ILE A 5 -13.56 -5.34 -18.59
C ILE A 5 -14.13 -4.66 -19.85
N LEU A 6 -13.54 -3.52 -20.27
CA LEU A 6 -13.97 -2.79 -21.48
C LEU A 6 -13.83 -3.64 -22.75
N GLN A 7 -12.79 -4.48 -22.86
CA GLN A 7 -12.62 -5.38 -24.01
C GLN A 7 -13.72 -6.46 -24.07
N GLN A 8 -14.10 -7.00 -22.92
CA GLN A 8 -15.16 -7.98 -22.80
C GLN A 8 -16.51 -7.38 -23.21
N TYR A 9 -16.79 -6.13 -22.82
CA TYR A 9 -18.00 -5.41 -23.20
C TYR A 9 -18.14 -5.22 -24.72
N ILE A 10 -17.05 -4.94 -25.42
CA ILE A 10 -17.06 -4.77 -26.88
C ILE A 10 -17.36 -6.09 -27.59
N ASN A 11 -16.87 -7.21 -27.07
CA ASN A 11 -17.03 -8.52 -27.69
C ASN A 11 -18.45 -9.10 -27.50
N ASP A 12 -19.04 -8.87 -26.33
CA ASP A 12 -20.29 -9.50 -25.93
C ASP A 12 -21.53 -8.65 -26.25
N GLY A 13 -21.36 -7.36 -26.58
CA GLY A 13 -22.45 -6.44 -26.95
C GLY A 13 -23.32 -6.01 -25.78
N TYR A 14 -23.01 -6.43 -24.55
CA TYR A 14 -23.71 -6.04 -23.32
C TYR A 14 -22.77 -5.93 -22.13
N ILE A 15 -23.22 -5.25 -21.09
CA ILE A 15 -22.51 -5.09 -19.84
C ILE A 15 -23.23 -5.87 -18.75
N GLU A 16 -22.53 -6.78 -18.08
CA GLU A 16 -22.98 -7.40 -16.84
C GLU A 16 -22.34 -6.69 -15.64
N PHE A 17 -23.15 -6.06 -14.80
CA PHE A 17 -22.70 -5.49 -13.54
C PHE A 17 -22.97 -6.49 -12.41
N LYS A 18 -21.93 -6.85 -11.67
CA LYS A 18 -22.10 -7.39 -10.33
C LYS A 18 -22.04 -6.21 -9.35
N VAL A 19 -23.15 -5.91 -8.72
CA VAL A 19 -23.21 -4.93 -7.65
C VAL A 19 -22.83 -5.66 -6.37
N ASP A 20 -21.57 -5.52 -5.96
CA ASP A 20 -21.19 -5.88 -4.60
C ASP A 20 -21.71 -4.75 -3.71
N ASN A 21 -22.75 -5.02 -2.94
CA ASN A 21 -23.12 -4.15 -1.83
C ASN A 21 -21.99 -4.22 -0.81
N GLU A 22 -21.13 -3.19 -0.78
CA GLU A 22 -20.21 -2.95 0.33
C GLU A 22 -21.02 -2.53 1.57
N GLY A 23 -21.73 -3.49 2.16
CA GLY A 23 -22.26 -3.44 3.51
C GLY A 23 -21.38 -4.30 4.40
N ASP A 24 -21.19 -3.88 5.64
CA ASP A 24 -20.38 -4.54 6.65
C ASP A 24 -20.52 -6.07 6.62
N ILE A 25 -19.39 -6.76 6.37
CA ILE A 25 -19.31 -8.21 6.21
C ILE A 25 -19.30 -8.85 7.61
N ASP A 26 -20.45 -8.94 8.25
CA ASP A 26 -20.62 -9.78 9.44
C ASP A 26 -21.85 -10.72 9.39
N GLU A 27 -22.63 -10.72 8.31
CA GLU A 27 -23.71 -11.71 8.10
C GLU A 27 -23.70 -12.18 6.65
N LEU A 28 -22.96 -13.28 6.38
CA LEU A 28 -23.00 -14.02 5.13
C LEU A 28 -24.20 -14.95 5.14
N GLU A 29 -25.40 -14.44 4.87
CA GLU A 29 -26.51 -15.23 4.37
C GLU A 29 -27.23 -14.43 3.27
N ASP A 30 -27.21 -14.99 2.04
CA ASP A 30 -27.96 -14.57 0.85
C ASP A 30 -27.57 -13.23 0.18
N ILE A 31 -26.41 -13.23 -0.52
CA ILE A 31 -26.11 -12.19 -1.50
C ILE A 31 -26.95 -12.49 -2.77
N GLU A 32 -28.05 -11.78 -2.96
CA GLU A 32 -28.73 -11.71 -4.26
C GLU A 32 -27.81 -10.97 -5.25
N ILE A 33 -27.22 -11.73 -6.18
CA ILE A 33 -26.44 -11.13 -7.29
C ILE A 33 -27.45 -10.59 -8.29
N ILE A 34 -27.70 -9.29 -8.23
CA ILE A 34 -28.50 -8.59 -9.26
C ILE A 34 -27.61 -8.40 -10.47
N THR A 35 -27.87 -9.15 -11.53
CA THR A 35 -27.19 -8.99 -12.81
C THR A 35 -28.07 -8.12 -13.71
N GLU A 36 -27.70 -6.86 -13.91
CA GLU A 36 -28.33 -6.00 -14.90
C GLU A 36 -27.59 -6.12 -16.24
N ARG A 37 -28.33 -6.42 -17.32
CA ARG A 37 -27.84 -6.40 -18.69
C ARG A 37 -28.22 -5.10 -19.35
N ILE A 38 -27.24 -4.35 -19.80
CA ILE A 38 -27.45 -3.14 -20.60
C ILE A 38 -27.00 -3.42 -22.03
N GLU A 39 -27.93 -3.36 -23.00
CA GLU A 39 -27.57 -3.41 -24.42
C GLU A 39 -26.82 -2.16 -24.85
N LEU A 40 -25.69 -2.36 -25.53
CA LEU A 40 -24.85 -1.26 -25.98
C LEU A 40 -25.33 -0.77 -27.35
N THR A 41 -25.55 0.54 -27.46
CA THR A 41 -25.77 1.22 -28.75
C THR A 41 -24.44 1.43 -29.47
N GLU A 42 -24.47 1.71 -30.79
CA GLU A 42 -23.27 2.04 -31.55
C GLU A 42 -22.49 3.24 -30.97
N ASP A 43 -23.21 4.22 -30.44
CA ASP A 43 -22.58 5.40 -29.78
C ASP A 43 -21.85 4.98 -28.52
N HIS A 44 -22.43 4.07 -27.69
CA HIS A 44 -21.76 3.54 -26.51
C HIS A 44 -20.48 2.78 -26.90
N ILE A 45 -20.54 1.94 -27.94
CA ILE A 45 -19.40 1.17 -28.42
C ILE A 45 -18.28 2.12 -28.90
N THR A 46 -18.64 3.17 -29.64
CA THR A 46 -17.68 4.18 -30.12
C THR A 46 -17.00 4.91 -28.96
N HIS A 47 -17.77 5.32 -27.96
CA HIS A 47 -17.23 5.98 -26.76
C HIS A 47 -16.29 5.05 -25.98
N ILE A 48 -16.69 3.78 -25.77
CA ILE A 48 -15.84 2.78 -25.10
C ILE A 48 -14.52 2.55 -25.85
N LYS A 49 -14.56 2.46 -27.18
CA LYS A 49 -13.35 2.33 -28.01
C LYS A 49 -12.41 3.52 -27.84
N SER A 50 -12.93 4.75 -27.88
CA SER A 50 -12.14 5.96 -27.67
C SER A 50 -11.51 5.98 -26.27
N GLU A 51 -12.25 5.57 -25.23
CA GLU A 51 -11.72 5.46 -23.87
C GLU A 51 -10.61 4.40 -23.78
N MET A 52 -10.80 3.25 -24.45
CA MET A 52 -9.78 2.20 -24.51
C MET A 52 -8.49 2.67 -25.18
N ASP A 53 -8.59 3.42 -26.26
CA ASP A 53 -7.42 3.94 -26.99
C ASP A 53 -6.67 4.96 -26.12
N SER A 54 -7.36 5.84 -25.41
CA SER A 54 -6.76 6.75 -24.42
C SER A 54 -6.06 6.00 -23.28
N ILE A 55 -6.67 4.91 -22.76
CA ILE A 55 -6.05 4.06 -21.75
C ILE A 55 -4.80 3.36 -22.30
N ARG A 56 -4.82 2.90 -23.57
CA ARG A 56 -3.65 2.28 -24.21
C ARG A 56 -2.48 3.26 -24.34
N GLU A 57 -2.77 4.49 -24.75
CA GLU A 57 -1.75 5.55 -24.87
C GLU A 57 -1.09 5.81 -23.51
N ILE A 58 -1.88 6.05 -22.46
CA ILE A 58 -1.39 6.24 -21.10
C ILE A 58 -0.56 5.02 -20.62
N LEU A 59 -1.03 3.79 -20.87
CA LEU A 59 -0.29 2.59 -20.49
C LEU A 59 1.03 2.46 -21.27
N THR A 60 1.10 2.89 -22.52
CA THR A 60 2.33 2.88 -23.30
C THR A 60 3.34 3.86 -22.73
N GLU A 61 2.92 5.10 -22.46
CA GLU A 61 3.77 6.11 -21.82
C GLU A 61 4.28 5.66 -20.45
N LEU A 62 3.38 5.08 -19.61
CA LEU A 62 3.75 4.54 -18.30
C LEU A 62 4.75 3.38 -18.41
N ASN A 63 4.57 2.48 -19.40
CA ASN A 63 5.50 1.38 -19.61
C ASN A 63 6.87 1.87 -20.04
N GLU A 64 6.95 2.87 -20.91
CA GLU A 64 8.24 3.48 -21.30
C GLU A 64 8.97 4.07 -20.08
N VAL A 65 8.24 4.76 -19.22
CA VAL A 65 8.78 5.33 -17.98
C VAL A 65 9.26 4.23 -17.03
N ILE A 66 8.49 3.15 -16.86
CA ILE A 66 8.84 2.00 -15.99
C ILE A 66 10.06 1.25 -16.54
N VAL A 67 10.08 0.96 -17.84
CA VAL A 67 11.18 0.23 -18.50
C VAL A 67 12.48 1.03 -18.45
N ASN A 68 12.41 2.35 -18.61
CA ASN A 68 13.58 3.21 -18.56
C ASN A 68 14.05 3.51 -17.12
N LYS A 69 13.38 2.97 -16.07
CA LYS A 69 13.65 3.27 -14.64
C LYS A 69 13.76 4.78 -14.35
N THR A 70 13.06 5.61 -15.11
CA THR A 70 13.12 7.08 -15.00
C THR A 70 12.10 7.63 -14.02
N LEU A 71 11.29 6.78 -13.41
CA LEU A 71 10.31 7.20 -12.41
C LEU A 71 10.95 7.15 -11.02
N ASP A 72 11.63 8.22 -10.71
CA ASP A 72 11.96 8.55 -9.33
C ASP A 72 10.70 9.10 -8.66
N ASP A 73 9.83 8.20 -8.19
CA ASP A 73 8.65 8.61 -7.41
C ASP A 73 9.09 9.42 -6.18
N PRO A 74 8.74 10.73 -6.10
CA PRO A 74 9.20 11.59 -5.00
C PRO A 74 8.84 11.05 -3.61
N LYS A 75 7.71 10.32 -3.46
CA LYS A 75 7.35 9.71 -2.17
C LYS A 75 8.28 8.54 -1.84
N ILE A 76 8.66 7.75 -2.83
CA ILE A 76 9.60 6.63 -2.62
C ILE A 76 10.98 7.17 -2.27
N ILE A 77 11.49 8.16 -3.02
CA ILE A 77 12.75 8.83 -2.70
C ILE A 77 12.71 9.35 -1.27
N ARG A 78 11.68 10.12 -0.93
CA ARG A 78 11.55 10.70 0.43
C ARG A 78 11.42 9.62 1.51
N THR A 79 10.74 8.50 1.22
CA THR A 79 10.66 7.36 2.12
C THR A 79 12.05 6.80 2.42
N LEU A 80 12.87 6.56 1.39
CA LEU A 80 14.22 6.03 1.54
C LEU A 80 15.14 7.01 2.29
N GLU A 81 15.04 8.31 2.00
CA GLU A 81 15.78 9.34 2.73
C GLU A 81 15.44 9.34 4.24
N ILE A 82 14.15 9.30 4.59
CA ILE A 82 13.70 9.25 5.98
C ILE A 82 14.19 7.96 6.65
N ILE A 83 14.15 6.83 5.96
CA ILE A 83 14.70 5.57 6.47
C ILE A 83 16.18 5.74 6.84
N GLU A 84 17.00 6.28 5.93
CA GLU A 84 18.43 6.48 6.16
C GLU A 84 18.68 7.48 7.31
N GLU A 85 17.97 8.62 7.34
CA GLU A 85 18.06 9.63 8.42
C GLU A 85 17.85 9.03 9.81
N HIS A 86 16.93 8.07 9.92
CA HIS A 86 16.58 7.46 11.21
C HIS A 86 17.39 6.20 11.52
N LYS A 87 17.83 5.44 10.52
CA LYS A 87 18.73 4.30 10.72
C LYS A 87 20.08 4.72 11.33
N VAL A 88 20.66 5.80 10.84
CA VAL A 88 21.92 6.38 11.40
C VAL A 88 21.76 6.68 12.90
N LYS A 89 20.55 7.00 13.35
CA LYS A 89 20.22 7.26 14.76
C LYS A 89 19.78 6.01 15.52
N ASN A 90 19.93 4.81 14.92
CA ASN A 90 19.52 3.52 15.47
C ASN A 90 18.04 3.48 15.93
N ARG A 91 17.15 4.13 15.18
CA ARG A 91 15.72 4.17 15.45
C ARG A 91 15.00 3.01 14.78
N SER A 92 13.93 2.53 15.41
CA SER A 92 13.08 1.48 14.85
C SER A 92 11.96 2.09 14.02
N ILE A 93 11.86 1.68 12.76
CA ILE A 93 11.07 2.33 11.72
C ILE A 93 9.98 1.40 11.21
N LEU A 94 8.75 1.91 11.12
CA LEU A 94 7.63 1.28 10.42
C LEU A 94 7.32 2.07 9.16
N VAL A 95 7.21 1.36 8.04
CA VAL A 95 6.75 1.94 6.76
C VAL A 95 5.43 1.30 6.40
N PHE A 96 4.40 2.10 6.21
CA PHE A 96 3.07 1.65 5.82
C PHE A 96 2.70 2.12 4.42
N SER A 97 2.16 1.21 3.63
CA SER A 97 1.40 1.51 2.42
C SER A 97 0.17 0.62 2.32
N ARG A 98 -0.93 1.19 1.82
CA ARG A 98 -2.14 0.45 1.45
C ARG A 98 -1.89 -0.48 0.25
N TYR A 99 -1.02 -0.05 -0.67
CA TYR A 99 -0.79 -0.71 -1.94
C TYR A 99 0.39 -1.68 -1.83
N THR A 100 0.13 -2.96 -2.08
CA THR A 100 1.18 -3.99 -2.07
C THR A 100 2.22 -3.79 -3.18
N SER A 101 1.85 -3.19 -4.31
CA SER A 101 2.78 -2.79 -5.37
C SER A 101 3.81 -1.78 -4.87
N THR A 102 3.38 -0.76 -4.11
CA THR A 102 4.27 0.24 -3.52
C THR A 102 5.24 -0.38 -2.51
N THR A 103 4.71 -1.22 -1.61
CA THR A 103 5.56 -1.91 -0.63
C THR A 103 6.54 -2.87 -1.29
N ASN A 104 6.14 -3.60 -2.35
CA ASN A 104 7.03 -4.47 -3.10
C ASN A 104 8.15 -3.67 -3.78
N TYR A 105 7.84 -2.53 -4.38
CA TYR A 105 8.85 -1.66 -5.00
C TYR A 105 9.89 -1.16 -3.96
N ILE A 106 9.45 -0.73 -2.78
CA ILE A 106 10.36 -0.35 -1.68
C ILE A 106 11.22 -1.55 -1.24
N ILE A 107 10.63 -2.76 -1.13
CA ILE A 107 11.32 -3.99 -0.79
C ILE A 107 12.43 -4.29 -1.81
N ASP A 108 12.15 -4.16 -3.11
CA ASP A 108 13.14 -4.44 -4.16
C ASP A 108 14.31 -3.43 -4.09
N LEU A 109 14.03 -2.15 -3.88
CA LEU A 109 15.07 -1.13 -3.69
C LEU A 109 15.94 -1.38 -2.44
N LEU A 110 15.33 -1.85 -1.34
CA LEU A 110 16.07 -2.18 -0.12
C LEU A 110 16.92 -3.45 -0.30
N LYS A 111 16.46 -4.43 -1.10
CA LYS A 111 17.25 -5.61 -1.47
C LYS A 111 18.47 -5.21 -2.30
N GLU A 112 18.32 -4.33 -3.27
CA GLU A 112 19.44 -3.81 -4.08
C GLU A 112 20.51 -3.13 -3.22
N LYS A 113 20.10 -2.51 -2.10
CA LYS A 113 21.01 -1.91 -1.11
C LYS A 113 21.60 -2.91 -0.11
N ASN A 114 21.29 -4.21 -0.22
CA ASN A 114 21.71 -5.26 0.72
C ASN A 114 21.33 -4.96 2.19
N GLU A 115 20.11 -4.47 2.39
CA GLU A 115 19.60 -4.12 3.70
C GLU A 115 18.94 -5.31 4.41
N THR A 116 19.03 -5.34 5.75
CA THR A 116 18.26 -6.30 6.56
C THR A 116 17.01 -5.62 7.09
N PHE A 117 15.84 -6.18 6.77
CA PHE A 117 14.54 -5.62 7.16
C PHE A 117 13.46 -6.69 7.25
N GLY A 118 12.40 -6.38 7.99
CA GLY A 118 11.20 -7.21 8.07
C GLY A 118 10.15 -6.80 7.04
N VAL A 119 9.31 -7.76 6.65
CA VAL A 119 8.14 -7.57 5.79
C VAL A 119 6.91 -8.15 6.46
N PHE A 120 5.84 -7.38 6.54
CA PHE A 120 4.53 -7.82 7.00
C PHE A 120 3.45 -7.39 6.01
N GLN A 121 3.08 -8.29 5.10
CA GLN A 121 2.08 -8.06 4.06
C GLN A 121 1.12 -9.25 4.02
N GLY A 122 -0.08 -9.11 4.57
CA GLY A 122 -1.04 -10.22 4.59
C GLY A 122 -0.43 -11.53 5.09
N ASN A 123 -0.33 -12.53 4.21
CA ASN A 123 0.27 -13.81 4.54
C ASN A 123 1.81 -13.82 4.51
N ARG A 124 2.43 -12.83 3.88
CA ARG A 124 3.90 -12.70 3.81
C ARG A 124 4.43 -12.05 5.08
N LYS A 125 5.10 -12.84 5.92
CA LYS A 125 5.72 -12.41 7.16
C LYS A 125 7.13 -12.97 7.20
N GLN A 126 8.11 -12.13 6.92
CA GLN A 126 9.48 -12.60 6.75
C GLN A 126 10.51 -11.54 7.12
N VAL A 127 11.72 -11.97 7.38
CA VAL A 127 12.91 -11.13 7.45
C VAL A 127 13.76 -11.40 6.21
N ILE A 128 14.13 -10.33 5.52
CA ILE A 128 15.06 -10.35 4.40
C ILE A 128 16.39 -9.87 4.95
N ARG A 129 17.42 -10.68 4.79
CA ARG A 129 18.77 -10.37 5.27
C ARG A 129 19.61 -9.70 4.19
N SER A 130 20.66 -9.02 4.58
CA SER A 130 21.61 -8.35 3.68
C SER A 130 22.29 -9.30 2.68
N ASN A 131 22.35 -10.61 2.99
CA ASN A 131 22.86 -11.65 2.09
C ASN A 131 21.81 -12.18 1.10
N GLY A 132 20.57 -11.64 1.13
CA GLY A 132 19.47 -12.06 0.27
C GLY A 132 18.59 -13.18 0.83
N ASP A 133 18.96 -13.79 1.98
CA ASP A 133 18.12 -14.82 2.60
C ASP A 133 16.76 -14.29 3.02
N GLU A 134 15.70 -15.01 2.69
CA GLU A 134 14.32 -14.70 3.09
C GLU A 134 13.83 -15.78 4.07
N ILE A 135 13.60 -15.40 5.31
CA ILE A 135 13.18 -16.31 6.37
C ILE A 135 11.77 -15.96 6.80
N SER A 136 10.85 -16.91 6.64
CA SER A 136 9.44 -16.74 7.03
C SER A 136 9.22 -16.99 8.52
N TYR A 137 8.34 -16.21 9.11
CA TYR A 137 7.97 -16.28 10.53
C TYR A 137 6.46 -16.21 10.69
N ASP A 138 5.96 -16.65 11.84
CA ASP A 138 4.61 -16.28 12.24
C ASP A 138 4.57 -14.81 12.73
N LYS A 139 3.35 -14.32 12.95
CA LYS A 139 3.10 -12.92 13.37
C LYS A 139 3.80 -12.59 14.70
N THR A 140 3.76 -13.50 15.65
CA THR A 140 4.30 -13.31 16.99
C THR A 140 5.83 -13.32 16.97
N GLN A 141 6.42 -14.27 16.24
CA GLN A 141 7.87 -14.37 16.06
C GLN A 141 8.44 -13.13 15.37
N LEU A 142 7.81 -12.67 14.27
CA LEU A 142 8.26 -11.47 13.55
C LEU A 142 8.21 -10.23 14.44
N SER A 143 7.09 -10.04 15.19
CA SER A 143 6.94 -8.94 16.14
C SER A 143 7.98 -8.99 17.26
N LYS A 144 8.26 -10.18 17.79
CA LYS A 144 9.28 -10.37 18.83
C LYS A 144 10.66 -9.99 18.31
N LYS A 145 11.06 -10.49 17.14
CA LYS A 145 12.36 -10.18 16.52
C LYS A 145 12.55 -8.68 16.27
N PHE A 146 11.49 -7.99 15.84
CA PHE A 146 11.52 -6.55 15.68
C PHE A 146 11.69 -5.83 17.02
N ASN A 147 10.94 -6.24 18.05
CA ASN A 147 11.03 -5.66 19.39
C ASN A 147 12.40 -5.96 20.06
N ASP A 148 13.01 -7.10 19.77
CA ASP A 148 14.34 -7.47 20.22
C ASP A 148 15.46 -6.76 19.42
N LYS A 149 15.09 -5.91 18.43
CA LYS A 149 16.00 -5.17 17.54
C LYS A 149 16.94 -6.05 16.71
N GLU A 150 16.52 -7.27 16.34
CA GLU A 150 17.26 -8.08 15.37
C GLU A 150 17.31 -7.39 13.98
N PHE A 151 16.34 -6.53 13.72
CA PHE A 151 16.29 -5.57 12.62
C PHE A 151 15.50 -4.34 13.05
N THR A 152 15.75 -3.18 12.43
CA THR A 152 15.16 -1.90 12.84
C THR A 152 14.17 -1.33 11.84
N LEU A 153 13.96 -1.96 10.69
CA LEU A 153 13.05 -1.53 9.64
C LEU A 153 12.01 -2.61 9.37
N LEU A 154 10.74 -2.27 9.41
CA LEU A 154 9.62 -3.16 9.08
C LEU A 154 8.71 -2.52 8.03
N ILE A 155 8.58 -3.17 6.87
CA ILE A 155 7.69 -2.75 5.78
C ILE A 155 6.34 -3.43 5.96
N CYS A 156 5.27 -2.65 6.04
CA CYS A 156 3.93 -3.09 6.41
C CYS A 156 2.90 -2.75 5.34
N SER A 157 1.98 -3.68 5.07
CA SER A 157 0.67 -3.34 4.49
C SER A 157 -0.36 -3.07 5.61
N ASP A 158 -1.56 -2.61 5.24
CA ASP A 158 -2.63 -2.36 6.21
C ASP A 158 -3.00 -3.60 7.06
N ALA A 159 -2.78 -4.81 6.53
CA ALA A 159 -2.97 -6.05 7.29
C ALA A 159 -2.09 -6.13 8.56
N ALA A 160 -0.96 -5.40 8.60
CA ALA A 160 -0.11 -5.28 9.78
C ALA A 160 -0.66 -4.29 10.82
N SER A 161 -1.62 -3.45 10.44
CA SER A 161 -2.20 -2.46 11.35
C SER A 161 -3.05 -3.09 12.46
N GLU A 162 -3.35 -4.39 12.39
CA GLU A 162 -4.15 -5.09 13.39
C GLU A 162 -3.32 -6.07 14.25
N GLY A 163 -3.43 -5.91 15.56
CA GLY A 163 -2.97 -6.91 16.54
C GLY A 163 -1.45 -7.13 16.65
N LEU A 164 -0.59 -6.24 16.18
CA LEU A 164 0.85 -6.27 16.42
C LEU A 164 1.23 -5.32 17.57
N ASN A 165 2.09 -5.81 18.45
CA ASN A 165 2.79 -4.95 19.38
C ASN A 165 4.13 -4.55 18.77
N LEU A 166 4.25 -3.30 18.33
CA LEU A 166 5.44 -2.73 17.68
C LEU A 166 5.95 -1.51 18.46
N GLN A 167 5.81 -1.52 19.78
CA GLN A 167 6.11 -0.40 20.68
C GLN A 167 7.57 0.04 20.66
N ILE A 168 8.49 -0.82 20.20
CA ILE A 168 9.89 -0.44 20.04
C ILE A 168 10.07 0.59 18.94
N ALA A 169 9.15 0.65 17.97
CA ALA A 169 9.21 1.63 16.91
C ALA A 169 8.93 3.03 17.42
N ASN A 170 9.72 3.96 16.97
CA ASN A 170 9.55 5.39 17.25
C ASN A 170 9.50 6.24 15.98
N VAL A 171 9.52 5.60 14.81
CA VAL A 171 9.34 6.25 13.51
C VAL A 171 8.26 5.51 12.74
N LEU A 172 7.27 6.24 12.24
CA LEU A 172 6.23 5.72 11.36
C LEU A 172 6.15 6.58 10.10
N ILE A 173 6.25 5.93 8.94
CA ILE A 173 6.17 6.55 7.64
C ILE A 173 4.93 6.00 6.92
N ASN A 174 3.96 6.85 6.64
CA ASN A 174 2.84 6.55 5.75
C ASN A 174 3.21 7.02 4.34
N VAL A 175 3.52 6.09 3.44
CA VAL A 175 3.81 6.39 2.03
C VAL A 175 2.54 6.87 1.33
N ASP A 176 1.40 6.33 1.73
CA ASP A 176 0.07 6.81 1.41
C ASP A 176 -0.74 7.04 2.68
N VAL A 177 -1.56 8.09 2.67
CA VAL A 177 -2.43 8.44 3.78
C VAL A 177 -3.78 7.75 3.61
N PRO A 178 -4.23 6.92 4.56
CA PRO A 178 -5.56 6.32 4.48
C PRO A 178 -6.65 7.40 4.44
N TRP A 179 -7.64 7.21 3.59
CA TRP A 179 -8.79 8.12 3.54
C TRP A 179 -9.67 8.03 4.79
N ASN A 180 -9.66 6.88 5.44
CA ASN A 180 -10.36 6.67 6.70
C ASN A 180 -9.46 7.11 7.87
N PRO A 181 -9.86 8.16 8.64
CA PRO A 181 -9.09 8.65 9.77
C PRO A 181 -8.87 7.58 10.86
N ALA A 182 -9.81 6.65 11.02
CA ALA A 182 -9.66 5.57 11.98
C ALA A 182 -8.46 4.66 11.65
N LYS A 183 -8.20 4.39 10.36
CA LYS A 183 -7.02 3.63 9.93
C LYS A 183 -5.71 4.38 10.22
N LEU A 184 -5.71 5.71 10.02
CA LEU A 184 -4.55 6.53 10.36
C LEU A 184 -4.26 6.48 11.86
N LEU A 185 -5.30 6.61 12.70
CA LEU A 185 -5.20 6.47 14.15
C LEU A 185 -4.78 5.06 14.57
N GLN A 186 -5.26 4.02 13.90
CA GLN A 186 -4.82 2.64 14.15
C GLN A 186 -3.33 2.46 13.85
N ARG A 187 -2.82 3.01 12.73
CA ARG A 187 -1.38 2.98 12.42
C ARG A 187 -0.58 3.74 13.48
N PHE A 188 -1.03 4.94 13.85
CA PHE A 188 -0.41 5.75 14.91
C PHE A 188 -0.37 5.00 16.25
N GLY A 189 -1.48 4.41 16.67
CA GLY A 189 -1.59 3.62 17.90
C GLY A 189 -0.72 2.36 17.94
N ARG A 190 0.05 2.02 16.86
CA ARG A 190 1.07 0.97 16.91
C ARG A 190 2.34 1.42 17.59
N ILE A 191 2.67 2.70 17.51
CA ILE A 191 3.88 3.30 18.07
C ILE A 191 3.58 4.20 19.27
N ASP A 192 2.49 4.94 19.25
CA ASP A 192 2.04 5.77 20.37
C ASP A 192 1.07 4.98 21.26
N ARG A 193 1.62 4.30 22.23
CA ARG A 193 0.85 3.45 23.13
C ARG A 193 1.42 3.48 24.54
N PHE A 194 0.58 3.18 25.54
CA PHE A 194 1.04 3.01 26.90
C PHE A 194 2.20 1.99 26.97
N GLY A 195 3.33 2.43 27.52
CA GLY A 195 4.57 1.64 27.59
C GLY A 195 5.59 1.99 26.48
N GLN A 196 5.36 2.99 25.67
CA GLN A 196 6.39 3.55 24.76
C GLN A 196 7.56 4.10 25.58
N GLN A 197 8.75 3.55 25.33
CA GLN A 197 9.98 3.92 26.05
C GLN A 197 10.76 5.05 25.39
N ASN A 198 10.46 5.34 24.12
CA ASN A 198 11.15 6.41 23.41
C ASN A 198 10.50 7.76 23.75
N PRO A 199 11.29 8.77 24.15
CA PRO A 199 10.78 10.09 24.50
C PRO A 199 10.25 10.88 23.30
N GLU A 200 10.67 10.50 22.10
CA GLU A 200 10.29 11.15 20.84
C GLU A 200 9.75 10.13 19.85
N ILE A 201 8.61 10.46 19.25
CA ILE A 201 7.98 9.70 18.17
C ILE A 201 7.95 10.58 16.93
N TYR A 202 8.33 10.00 15.79
CA TYR A 202 8.35 10.66 14.50
C TYR A 202 7.26 10.07 13.62
N PHE A 203 6.39 10.93 13.10
CA PHE A 203 5.27 10.53 12.29
C PHE A 203 5.28 11.28 10.97
N TYR A 204 5.46 10.55 9.87
CA TYR A 204 5.54 11.10 8.53
C TYR A 204 4.34 10.66 7.70
N ASN A 205 3.63 11.62 7.11
CA ASN A 205 2.55 11.40 6.15
C ASN A 205 2.97 12.00 4.81
N LEU A 206 3.23 11.16 3.82
CA LEU A 206 3.67 11.61 2.52
C LEU A 206 2.46 11.83 1.60
N VAL A 207 2.32 13.06 1.14
CA VAL A 207 1.23 13.47 0.23
C VAL A 207 1.81 14.29 -0.92
N TYR A 208 1.28 14.10 -2.12
CA TYR A 208 1.60 14.99 -3.23
C TYR A 208 0.86 16.31 -3.05
N GLN A 209 1.57 17.43 -3.19
CA GLN A 209 0.96 18.76 -3.15
C GLN A 209 -0.14 18.87 -4.22
N GLU A 210 -1.22 19.61 -3.89
CA GLU A 210 -2.36 19.89 -4.78
C GLU A 210 -3.17 18.67 -5.25
N SER A 211 -2.81 17.47 -4.78
CA SER A 211 -3.55 16.23 -5.06
C SER A 211 -4.86 16.13 -4.28
N ILE A 212 -5.71 15.18 -4.69
CA ILE A 212 -6.92 14.81 -3.93
C ILE A 212 -6.53 14.32 -2.53
N GLU A 213 -5.47 13.52 -2.43
CA GLU A 213 -4.92 13.01 -1.17
C GLU A 213 -4.55 14.17 -0.21
N HIS A 214 -3.90 15.23 -0.72
CA HIS A 214 -3.57 16.42 0.08
C HIS A 214 -4.82 17.16 0.58
N ARG A 215 -5.85 17.28 -0.27
CA ARG A 215 -7.12 17.89 0.14
C ARG A 215 -7.85 17.09 1.20
N ILE A 216 -7.81 15.76 1.10
CA ILE A 216 -8.38 14.86 2.11
C ILE A 216 -7.58 14.98 3.41
N TYR A 217 -6.26 14.90 3.33
CA TYR A 217 -5.38 15.00 4.50
C TYR A 217 -5.59 16.29 5.29
N LYS A 218 -5.72 17.45 4.61
CA LYS A 218 -6.04 18.74 5.25
C LYS A 218 -7.37 18.78 6.00
N LYS A 219 -8.30 17.87 5.66
CA LYS A 219 -9.58 17.74 6.37
C LYS A 219 -9.51 16.76 7.54
N LEU A 220 -8.46 15.93 7.62
CA LEU A 220 -8.28 14.93 8.67
C LEU A 220 -7.51 15.46 9.87
N ILE A 221 -6.74 16.53 9.69
CA ILE A 221 -6.02 17.28 10.73
C ILE A 221 -6.71 18.60 10.98
#